data_fa7fbea5f1b57c83f68176a999d3cf87
#
_entry.id   fa7fbea5f1b57c83f68176a999d3cf87
#
_cell.length_a   1.000
_cell.length_b   1.000
_cell.length_c   1.000
_cell.angle_alpha   90.00
_cell.angle_beta   90.00
_cell.angle_gamma   90.00
#
_symmetry.space_group_name_H-M   'P 1'
#
loop_
_entity.id
_entity.type
_entity.pdbx_description
1 polymer ?
#
loop_
_entity_poly.entity_id
_entity_poly.type
_entity_poly.pdbx_seq_one_letter_code
_entity_poly.pdbx_strand_id
1 'polypeptide(L)'
;MSLVLTNVNKNFGNTVIVNDLSIEMHSGLYALLGSNGAGKTTLMRMICTILRPTNGSICYNNVDVFKMGAEYRNILGYLPQEFGFYTDLTVKEYLKYISALKGLKQSVAKKRIDELLKLTQLNDYSSNKMKDLSGGMKRRVGIAQSLLNDPKILILDEPTIGLDPIERIRFRNIIGQLANDRIVLLSTHIVSDIETIAKEVFIMKSGKIITKGSIDDLCNSIPCKVWKYNIKSNESDLNISDFDKNVTLMYNNGDNIEIKILSNDRPSEDAICTKISLEDVFLYYFGDKASNKDA
;
A
#
# COMPACT_ATOMS: atom_id res chain seq x y z
N MET A 1 -4.40 13.71 16.72
CA MET A 1 -3.96 12.32 16.56
C MET A 1 -2.80 12.34 15.57
N SER A 2 -1.61 11.90 16.00
CA SER A 2 -0.42 11.85 15.15
C SER A 2 0.37 10.57 15.45
N LEU A 3 0.96 10.00 14.41
CA LEU A 3 1.94 8.92 14.49
C LEU A 3 3.23 9.42 13.83
N VAL A 4 4.29 9.53 14.62
CA VAL A 4 5.56 10.13 14.23
C VAL A 4 6.68 9.10 14.34
N LEU A 5 7.41 8.92 13.25
CA LEU A 5 8.63 8.12 13.19
C LEU A 5 9.81 9.09 13.06
N THR A 6 10.83 8.93 13.89
CA THR A 6 12.01 9.82 13.90
C THR A 6 13.28 8.99 13.81
N ASN A 7 14.05 9.18 12.73
CA ASN A 7 15.33 8.54 12.43
C ASN A 7 15.31 7.02 12.65
N VAL A 8 14.21 6.39 12.22
CA VAL A 8 13.98 4.95 12.41
C VAL A 8 14.92 4.14 11.53
N ASN A 9 15.67 3.26 12.18
CA ASN A 9 16.60 2.33 11.52
C ASN A 9 16.27 0.89 11.92
N LYS A 10 16.47 -0.06 10.98
CA LYS A 10 16.38 -1.48 11.26
C LYS A 10 17.45 -2.27 10.52
N ASN A 11 18.27 -2.94 11.30
CA ASN A 11 19.30 -3.84 10.80
C ASN A 11 19.01 -5.28 11.24
N PHE A 12 19.34 -6.24 10.40
CA PHE A 12 19.44 -7.66 10.73
C PHE A 12 20.88 -8.11 10.47
N GLY A 13 21.64 -8.31 11.55
CA GLY A 13 23.08 -8.46 11.45
C GLY A 13 23.71 -7.25 10.76
N ASN A 14 24.43 -7.47 9.69
CA ASN A 14 25.09 -6.41 8.90
C ASN A 14 24.20 -5.82 7.79
N THR A 15 22.99 -6.35 7.59
CA THR A 15 22.10 -5.89 6.53
C THR A 15 21.17 -4.81 7.03
N VAL A 16 21.24 -3.61 6.44
CA VAL A 16 20.33 -2.49 6.72
C VAL A 16 19.08 -2.65 5.88
N ILE A 17 17.91 -2.77 6.53
CA ILE A 17 16.61 -2.92 5.86
C ILE A 17 15.81 -1.61 5.88
N VAL A 18 15.88 -0.85 6.97
CA VAL A 18 15.29 0.50 7.05
C VAL A 18 16.39 1.44 7.52
N ASN A 19 16.56 2.55 6.82
CA ASN A 19 17.68 3.45 6.98
C ASN A 19 17.20 4.89 7.13
N ASP A 20 17.35 5.45 8.33
CA ASP A 20 17.12 6.85 8.69
C ASP A 20 15.74 7.39 8.23
N LEU A 21 14.69 6.65 8.55
CA LEU A 21 13.35 6.96 8.08
C LEU A 21 12.61 7.86 9.06
N SER A 22 12.16 9.04 8.57
CA SER A 22 11.37 9.99 9.35
C SER A 22 10.11 10.38 8.59
N ILE A 23 8.94 10.08 9.17
CA ILE A 23 7.62 10.45 8.64
C ILE A 23 6.68 10.83 9.77
N GLU A 24 5.71 11.67 9.46
CA GLU A 24 4.61 12.04 10.34
C GLU A 24 3.29 11.78 9.63
N MET A 25 2.34 11.17 10.33
CA MET A 25 1.02 10.85 9.81
C MET A 25 -0.06 11.33 10.77
N HIS A 26 -1.07 12.01 10.21
CA HIS A 26 -2.31 12.40 10.89
C HIS A 26 -3.49 11.55 10.38
N SER A 27 -4.74 11.93 10.70
CA SER A 27 -5.90 11.26 10.11
C SER A 27 -5.87 11.34 8.59
N GLY A 28 -6.13 10.23 7.93
CA GLY A 28 -6.10 10.09 6.48
C GLY A 28 -5.47 8.78 6.05
N LEU A 29 -5.47 8.53 4.73
CA LEU A 29 -4.85 7.36 4.11
C LEU A 29 -3.48 7.74 3.55
N TYR A 30 -2.48 7.03 4.01
CA TYR A 30 -1.10 7.11 3.56
C TYR A 30 -0.73 5.83 2.80
N ALA A 31 -0.12 5.99 1.65
CA ALA A 31 0.36 4.86 0.87
C ALA A 31 1.88 4.74 0.96
N LEU A 32 2.36 3.55 1.27
CA LEU A 32 3.78 3.20 1.22
C LEU A 32 4.05 2.44 -0.07
N LEU A 33 4.47 3.16 -1.11
CA LEU A 33 4.70 2.63 -2.45
C LEU A 33 6.17 2.24 -2.62
N GLY A 34 6.44 1.05 -3.16
CA GLY A 34 7.81 0.61 -3.40
C GLY A 34 7.89 -0.81 -3.94
N SER A 35 9.01 -1.16 -4.56
CA SER A 35 9.28 -2.52 -5.05
C SER A 35 9.32 -3.55 -3.92
N ASN A 36 9.29 -4.83 -4.29
CA ASN A 36 9.51 -5.91 -3.33
C ASN A 36 10.94 -5.81 -2.76
N GLY A 37 11.07 -6.05 -1.47
CA GLY A 37 12.36 -5.90 -0.78
C GLY A 37 12.72 -4.46 -0.35
N ALA A 38 11.91 -3.43 -0.67
CA ALA A 38 12.19 -2.05 -0.27
C ALA A 38 12.18 -1.81 1.26
N GLY A 39 11.68 -2.76 2.07
CA GLY A 39 11.62 -2.65 3.54
C GLY A 39 10.23 -2.33 4.08
N LYS A 40 9.18 -2.26 3.23
CA LYS A 40 7.80 -1.88 3.60
C LYS A 40 7.24 -2.72 4.76
N THR A 41 7.22 -4.04 4.62
CA THR A 41 6.74 -4.97 5.66
C THR A 41 7.52 -4.83 6.97
N THR A 42 8.83 -4.61 6.90
CA THR A 42 9.67 -4.41 8.09
C THR A 42 9.27 -3.13 8.81
N LEU A 43 9.07 -2.04 8.09
CA LEU A 43 8.60 -0.77 8.65
C LEU A 43 7.23 -0.95 9.32
N MET A 44 6.28 -1.59 8.64
CA MET A 44 4.94 -1.85 9.19
C MET A 44 4.99 -2.72 10.44
N ARG A 45 5.82 -3.76 10.48
CA ARG A 45 6.01 -4.60 11.67
C ARG A 45 6.60 -3.81 12.85
N MET A 46 7.45 -2.80 12.60
CA MET A 46 7.93 -1.91 13.67
C MET A 46 6.82 -0.99 14.18
N ILE A 47 6.01 -0.42 13.30
CA ILE A 47 4.84 0.38 13.69
C ILE A 47 3.85 -0.48 14.48
N CYS A 48 3.65 -1.75 14.10
CA CYS A 48 2.79 -2.69 14.82
C CYS A 48 3.40 -3.24 16.12
N THR A 49 4.57 -2.76 16.54
CA THR A 49 5.31 -3.22 17.73
C THR A 49 5.70 -4.71 17.71
N ILE A 50 5.65 -5.36 16.55
CA ILE A 50 6.09 -6.75 16.35
C ILE A 50 7.64 -6.82 16.30
N LEU A 51 8.27 -5.79 15.72
CA LEU A 51 9.72 -5.61 15.68
C LEU A 51 10.09 -4.31 16.40
N ARG A 52 11.23 -4.30 17.08
CA ARG A 52 11.81 -3.06 17.60
C ARG A 52 12.74 -2.45 16.56
N PRO A 53 12.76 -1.12 16.37
CA PRO A 53 13.81 -0.46 15.60
C PRO A 53 15.18 -0.70 16.25
N THR A 54 16.23 -0.68 15.45
CA THR A 54 17.62 -0.71 15.95
C THR A 54 17.98 0.64 16.57
N ASN A 55 17.57 1.73 15.91
CA ASN A 55 17.71 3.12 16.39
C ASN A 55 16.47 3.92 15.98
N GLY A 56 16.32 5.11 16.57
CA GLY A 56 15.19 5.98 16.34
C GLY A 56 13.99 5.66 17.24
N SER A 57 12.89 6.35 17.01
CA SER A 57 11.68 6.22 17.83
C SER A 57 10.42 6.24 16.99
N ILE A 58 9.36 5.59 17.50
CA ILE A 58 8.01 5.62 16.95
C ILE A 58 7.09 6.10 18.07
N CYS A 59 6.43 7.23 17.86
CA CYS A 59 5.58 7.87 18.87
C CYS A 59 4.15 8.05 18.35
N TYR A 60 3.18 7.74 19.21
CA TYR A 60 1.77 8.11 18.99
C TYR A 60 1.39 9.19 20.00
N ASN A 61 0.91 10.34 19.49
CA ASN A 61 0.61 11.53 20.31
C ASN A 61 1.76 11.86 21.29
N ASN A 62 3.00 11.88 20.82
CA ASN A 62 4.23 12.15 21.56
C ASN A 62 4.62 11.09 22.62
N VAL A 63 3.94 9.94 22.69
CA VAL A 63 4.28 8.83 23.58
C VAL A 63 4.87 7.68 22.76
N ASP A 64 6.01 7.16 23.18
CA ASP A 64 6.67 6.00 22.55
C ASP A 64 5.74 4.77 22.56
N VAL A 65 5.49 4.19 21.37
CA VAL A 65 4.53 3.08 21.19
C VAL A 65 4.96 1.81 21.94
N PHE A 66 6.26 1.61 22.15
CA PHE A 66 6.77 0.45 22.90
C PHE A 66 6.59 0.63 24.42
N LYS A 67 6.54 1.89 24.90
CA LYS A 67 6.22 2.20 26.29
C LYS A 67 4.72 2.08 26.57
N MET A 68 3.87 2.43 25.58
CA MET A 68 2.41 2.27 25.71
C MET A 68 1.99 0.80 25.80
N GLY A 69 2.70 -0.10 25.15
CA GLY A 69 2.46 -1.54 25.25
C GLY A 69 1.04 -1.97 24.84
N ALA A 70 0.24 -2.47 25.78
CA ALA A 70 -1.11 -2.96 25.51
C ALA A 70 -2.09 -1.85 25.09
N GLU A 71 -1.94 -0.64 25.61
CA GLU A 71 -2.78 0.51 25.24
C GLU A 71 -2.64 0.85 23.76
N TYR A 72 -1.41 0.87 23.25
CA TYR A 72 -1.17 1.07 21.83
C TYR A 72 -1.78 -0.05 20.98
N ARG A 73 -1.61 -1.32 21.38
CA ARG A 73 -2.18 -2.46 20.64
C ARG A 73 -3.71 -2.45 20.61
N ASN A 74 -4.35 -1.87 21.63
CA ASN A 74 -5.82 -1.73 21.66
C ASN A 74 -6.35 -0.73 20.62
N ILE A 75 -5.57 0.26 20.24
CA ILE A 75 -5.93 1.24 19.22
C ILE A 75 -5.36 0.92 17.83
N LEU A 76 -4.69 -0.24 17.68
CA LEU A 76 -4.05 -0.69 16.45
C LEU A 76 -4.86 -1.81 15.80
N GLY A 77 -5.12 -1.68 14.50
CA GLY A 77 -5.55 -2.73 13.60
C GLY A 77 -4.42 -3.09 12.64
N TYR A 78 -4.17 -4.37 12.45
CA TYR A 78 -3.14 -4.84 11.52
C TYR A 78 -3.67 -5.96 10.63
N LEU A 79 -3.52 -5.81 9.33
CA LEU A 79 -3.72 -6.84 8.33
C LEU A 79 -2.37 -7.15 7.68
N PRO A 80 -1.71 -8.27 8.01
CA PRO A 80 -0.49 -8.69 7.35
C PRO A 80 -0.73 -9.16 5.92
N GLN A 81 0.31 -9.23 5.11
CA GLN A 81 0.27 -9.75 3.74
C GLN A 81 -0.33 -11.15 3.69
N GLU A 82 0.07 -12.02 4.61
CA GLU A 82 -0.55 -13.32 4.85
C GLU A 82 -1.06 -13.35 6.30
N PHE A 83 -2.32 -13.71 6.49
CA PHE A 83 -2.88 -13.92 7.80
C PHE A 83 -3.41 -15.34 7.94
N GLY A 84 -3.08 -15.96 9.07
CA GLY A 84 -3.55 -17.29 9.41
C GLY A 84 -5.03 -17.26 9.83
N PHE A 85 -5.75 -18.31 9.47
CA PHE A 85 -7.13 -18.51 9.91
C PHE A 85 -7.40 -20.00 10.16
N TYR A 86 -8.39 -20.28 11.01
CA TYR A 86 -8.85 -21.64 11.27
C TYR A 86 -9.83 -22.06 10.18
N THR A 87 -9.46 -23.06 9.40
CA THR A 87 -10.16 -23.52 8.18
C THR A 87 -11.58 -23.99 8.44
N ASP A 88 -11.84 -24.61 9.59
CA ASP A 88 -13.11 -25.23 9.93
C ASP A 88 -14.08 -24.33 10.69
N LEU A 89 -13.63 -23.19 11.15
CA LEU A 89 -14.52 -22.17 11.73
C LEU A 89 -15.32 -21.46 10.65
N THR A 90 -16.56 -21.13 10.94
CA THR A 90 -17.32 -20.19 10.14
C THR A 90 -16.76 -18.77 10.29
N VAL A 91 -17.07 -17.88 9.35
CA VAL A 91 -16.66 -16.48 9.40
C VAL A 91 -17.05 -15.84 10.74
N LYS A 92 -18.29 -16.07 11.18
CA LYS A 92 -18.80 -15.53 12.45
C LYS A 92 -18.10 -16.12 13.67
N GLU A 93 -17.82 -17.41 13.68
CA GLU A 93 -17.07 -18.08 14.76
C GLU A 93 -15.63 -17.59 14.81
N TYR A 94 -14.98 -17.44 13.65
CA TYR A 94 -13.63 -16.90 13.55
C TYR A 94 -13.55 -15.48 14.12
N LEU A 95 -14.46 -14.59 13.72
CA LEU A 95 -14.48 -13.22 14.25
C LEU A 95 -14.78 -13.18 15.73
N LYS A 96 -15.65 -14.06 16.26
CA LYS A 96 -15.88 -14.23 17.72
C LYS A 96 -14.62 -14.67 18.44
N TYR A 97 -13.90 -15.66 17.88
CA TYR A 97 -12.64 -16.14 18.44
C TYR A 97 -11.61 -15.01 18.53
N ILE A 98 -11.39 -14.27 17.45
CA ILE A 98 -10.46 -13.14 17.44
C ILE A 98 -10.91 -12.04 18.41
N SER A 99 -12.21 -11.74 18.50
CA SER A 99 -12.71 -10.73 19.44
C SER A 99 -12.46 -11.10 20.90
N ALA A 100 -12.54 -12.40 21.24
CA ALA A 100 -12.20 -12.90 22.57
C ALA A 100 -10.70 -12.75 22.87
N LEU A 101 -9.82 -13.06 21.89
CA LEU A 101 -8.37 -12.83 22.02
C LEU A 101 -8.02 -11.34 22.21
N LYS A 102 -8.81 -10.44 21.61
CA LYS A 102 -8.68 -8.99 21.80
C LYS A 102 -9.30 -8.48 23.12
N GLY A 103 -9.88 -9.35 23.94
CA GLY A 103 -10.48 -8.98 25.23
C GLY A 103 -11.82 -8.25 25.12
N LEU A 104 -12.50 -8.32 23.98
CA LEU A 104 -13.80 -7.67 23.81
C LEU A 104 -14.90 -8.42 24.59
N LYS A 105 -15.72 -7.68 25.34
CA LYS A 105 -16.90 -8.26 26.00
C LYS A 105 -17.85 -8.84 24.94
N GLN A 106 -18.46 -9.99 25.22
CA GLN A 106 -19.28 -10.74 24.27
C GLN A 106 -20.42 -9.92 23.65
N SER A 107 -21.08 -9.07 24.45
CA SER A 107 -22.16 -8.19 23.98
C SER A 107 -21.65 -7.14 22.96
N VAL A 108 -20.49 -6.54 23.22
CA VAL A 108 -19.82 -5.58 22.33
C VAL A 108 -19.35 -6.28 21.08
N ALA A 109 -18.69 -7.43 21.23
CA ALA A 109 -18.20 -8.23 20.11
C ALA A 109 -19.30 -8.63 19.13
N LYS A 110 -20.46 -9.08 19.63
CA LYS A 110 -21.61 -9.47 18.79
C LYS A 110 -22.07 -8.31 17.91
N LYS A 111 -22.30 -7.14 18.49
CA LYS A 111 -22.73 -5.93 17.76
C LYS A 111 -21.67 -5.53 16.72
N ARG A 112 -20.40 -5.48 17.15
CA ARG A 112 -19.30 -5.09 16.29
C ARG A 112 -19.10 -6.04 15.11
N ILE A 113 -19.21 -7.36 15.33
CA ILE A 113 -19.13 -8.36 14.26
C ILE A 113 -20.24 -8.16 13.24
N ASP A 114 -21.49 -7.96 13.68
CA ASP A 114 -22.61 -7.74 12.75
C ASP A 114 -22.44 -6.44 11.93
N GLU A 115 -21.89 -5.35 12.53
CA GLU A 115 -21.52 -4.12 11.81
C GLU A 115 -20.41 -4.37 10.77
N LEU A 116 -19.37 -5.09 11.16
CA LEU A 116 -18.22 -5.36 10.27
C LEU A 116 -18.56 -6.30 9.14
N LEU A 117 -19.41 -7.29 9.37
CA LEU A 117 -19.93 -8.16 8.31
C LEU A 117 -20.70 -7.36 7.26
N LYS A 118 -21.48 -6.35 7.68
CA LYS A 118 -22.17 -5.43 6.76
C LYS A 118 -21.16 -4.58 5.98
N LEU A 119 -20.22 -3.93 6.68
CA LEU A 119 -19.20 -3.08 6.07
C LEU A 119 -18.38 -3.84 5.01
N THR A 120 -18.01 -5.08 5.31
CA THR A 120 -17.20 -5.92 4.41
C THR A 120 -18.02 -6.77 3.44
N GLN A 121 -19.36 -6.58 3.41
CA GLN A 121 -20.29 -7.33 2.54
C GLN A 121 -20.15 -8.86 2.68
N LEU A 122 -20.07 -9.34 3.93
CA LEU A 122 -19.92 -10.75 4.27
C LEU A 122 -21.14 -11.32 5.03
N ASN A 123 -22.27 -10.59 5.10
CA ASN A 123 -23.45 -11.05 5.84
C ASN A 123 -23.94 -12.42 5.38
N ASP A 124 -24.10 -12.61 4.07
CA ASP A 124 -24.63 -13.82 3.47
C ASP A 124 -23.66 -15.02 3.60
N TYR A 125 -22.39 -14.72 3.88
CA TYR A 125 -21.32 -15.71 4.04
C TYR A 125 -20.92 -15.94 5.49
N SER A 126 -21.62 -15.33 6.45
CA SER A 126 -21.28 -15.37 7.90
C SER A 126 -21.27 -16.79 8.47
N SER A 127 -22.07 -17.70 7.91
CA SER A 127 -22.16 -19.12 8.28
C SER A 127 -21.26 -20.05 7.44
N ASN A 128 -20.60 -19.53 6.39
CA ASN A 128 -19.69 -20.32 5.58
C ASN A 128 -18.38 -20.55 6.33
N LYS A 129 -17.76 -21.72 6.12
CA LYS A 129 -16.43 -22.01 6.69
C LYS A 129 -15.35 -21.19 6.01
N MET A 130 -14.32 -20.82 6.76
CA MET A 130 -13.20 -20.03 6.24
C MET A 130 -12.51 -20.68 5.03
N LYS A 131 -12.43 -22.03 4.98
CA LYS A 131 -11.83 -22.74 3.84
C LYS A 131 -12.60 -22.58 2.54
N ASP A 132 -13.92 -22.42 2.61
CA ASP A 132 -14.84 -22.35 1.46
C ASP A 132 -14.92 -20.97 0.82
N LEU A 133 -14.26 -19.97 1.42
CA LEU A 133 -14.24 -18.58 0.92
C LEU A 133 -13.24 -18.40 -0.22
N SER A 134 -13.58 -17.52 -1.17
CA SER A 134 -12.60 -17.02 -2.16
C SER A 134 -11.45 -16.24 -1.51
N GLY A 135 -10.36 -16.00 -2.24
CA GLY A 135 -9.25 -15.19 -1.76
C GLY A 135 -9.68 -13.78 -1.35
N GLY A 136 -10.52 -13.13 -2.17
CA GLY A 136 -11.09 -11.81 -1.89
C GLY A 136 -11.99 -11.80 -0.65
N MET A 137 -12.83 -12.82 -0.47
CA MET A 137 -13.66 -12.95 0.73
C MET A 137 -12.81 -13.15 1.99
N LYS A 138 -11.78 -14.01 1.93
CA LYS A 138 -10.81 -14.17 3.03
C LYS A 138 -10.17 -12.84 3.39
N ARG A 139 -9.75 -12.06 2.40
CA ARG A 139 -9.15 -10.74 2.62
C ARG A 139 -10.11 -9.78 3.31
N ARG A 140 -11.40 -9.78 2.93
CA ARG A 140 -12.45 -9.00 3.59
C ARG A 140 -12.68 -9.44 5.05
N VAL A 141 -12.60 -10.73 5.35
CA VAL A 141 -12.59 -11.22 6.75
C VAL A 141 -11.37 -10.68 7.51
N GLY A 142 -10.20 -10.65 6.89
CA GLY A 142 -9.00 -10.06 7.47
C GLY A 142 -9.15 -8.56 7.79
N ILE A 143 -9.84 -7.80 6.92
CA ILE A 143 -10.19 -6.40 7.21
C ILE A 143 -11.13 -6.33 8.42
N ALA A 144 -12.21 -7.13 8.42
CA ALA A 144 -13.15 -7.17 9.55
C ALA A 144 -12.43 -7.49 10.86
N GLN A 145 -11.54 -8.49 10.87
CA GLN A 145 -10.69 -8.84 12.01
C GLN A 145 -9.84 -7.66 12.50
N SER A 146 -9.22 -6.91 11.58
CA SER A 146 -8.35 -5.78 11.93
C SER A 146 -9.11 -4.61 12.56
N LEU A 147 -10.43 -4.53 12.31
CA LEU A 147 -11.33 -3.46 12.78
C LEU A 147 -12.13 -3.80 14.05
N LEU A 148 -12.00 -5.01 14.61
CA LEU A 148 -12.83 -5.47 15.74
C LEU A 148 -12.79 -4.54 16.95
N ASN A 149 -11.62 -4.01 17.30
CA ASN A 149 -11.42 -3.12 18.44
C ASN A 149 -11.55 -1.62 18.10
N ASP A 150 -12.15 -1.28 16.96
CA ASP A 150 -12.30 0.09 16.46
C ASP A 150 -11.00 0.91 16.50
N PRO A 151 -9.99 0.47 15.76
CA PRO A 151 -8.65 1.02 15.88
C PRO A 151 -8.58 2.47 15.40
N LYS A 152 -7.68 3.26 16.02
CA LYS A 152 -7.32 4.62 15.58
C LYS A 152 -6.20 4.59 14.52
N ILE A 153 -5.44 3.51 14.47
CA ILE A 153 -4.36 3.26 13.52
C ILE A 153 -4.65 1.94 12.82
N LEU A 154 -4.70 1.94 11.49
CA LEU A 154 -4.92 0.76 10.67
C LEU A 154 -3.74 0.56 9.72
N ILE A 155 -3.04 -0.55 9.86
CA ILE A 155 -1.89 -0.92 9.04
C ILE A 155 -2.28 -2.08 8.14
N LEU A 156 -2.08 -1.92 6.83
CA LEU A 156 -2.50 -2.88 5.81
C LEU A 156 -1.30 -3.22 4.90
N ASP A 157 -0.76 -4.41 5.07
CA ASP A 157 0.43 -4.84 4.32
C ASP A 157 0.02 -5.61 3.06
N GLU A 158 0.26 -5.00 1.88
CA GLU A 158 -0.07 -5.52 0.54
C GLU A 158 -1.51 -6.10 0.46
N PRO A 159 -2.53 -5.33 0.84
CA PRO A 159 -3.87 -5.88 1.08
C PRO A 159 -4.62 -6.32 -0.17
N THR A 160 -4.17 -5.91 -1.35
CA THR A 160 -4.85 -6.14 -2.64
C THR A 160 -4.21 -7.24 -3.49
N ILE A 161 -3.08 -7.80 -3.04
CA ILE A 161 -2.44 -8.91 -3.75
C ILE A 161 -3.39 -10.09 -3.89
N GLY A 162 -3.48 -10.63 -5.13
CA GLY A 162 -4.31 -11.79 -5.44
C GLY A 162 -5.81 -11.51 -5.51
N LEU A 163 -6.23 -10.24 -5.43
CA LEU A 163 -7.62 -9.84 -5.67
C LEU A 163 -7.89 -9.60 -7.15
N ASP A 164 -9.07 -10.00 -7.61
CA ASP A 164 -9.57 -9.60 -8.91
C ASP A 164 -9.91 -8.08 -8.96
N PRO A 165 -10.10 -7.49 -10.15
CA PRO A 165 -10.36 -6.05 -10.28
C PRO A 165 -11.59 -5.57 -9.50
N ILE A 166 -12.66 -6.37 -9.44
CA ILE A 166 -13.90 -6.02 -8.72
C ILE A 166 -13.66 -5.98 -7.21
N GLU A 167 -12.95 -6.98 -6.67
CA GLU A 167 -12.59 -7.02 -5.26
C GLU A 167 -11.65 -5.87 -4.88
N ARG A 168 -10.72 -5.45 -5.77
CA ARG A 168 -9.87 -4.27 -5.54
C ARG A 168 -10.68 -2.99 -5.42
N ILE A 169 -11.68 -2.79 -6.29
CA ILE A 169 -12.57 -1.63 -6.20
C ILE A 169 -13.34 -1.64 -4.87
N ARG A 170 -13.89 -2.78 -4.48
CA ARG A 170 -14.60 -2.94 -3.19
C ARG A 170 -13.69 -2.62 -2.01
N PHE A 171 -12.47 -3.16 -2.04
CA PHE A 171 -11.46 -2.90 -1.02
C PHE A 171 -11.16 -1.40 -0.90
N ARG A 172 -10.86 -0.73 -2.02
CA ARG A 172 -10.59 0.73 -2.04
C ARG A 172 -11.72 1.54 -1.41
N ASN A 173 -12.97 1.22 -1.77
CA ASN A 173 -14.14 1.92 -1.22
C ASN A 173 -14.26 1.74 0.30
N ILE A 174 -14.02 0.53 0.82
CA ILE A 174 -14.04 0.26 2.26
C ILE A 174 -12.93 1.06 2.97
N ILE A 175 -11.71 1.01 2.45
CA ILE A 175 -10.56 1.66 3.10
C ILE A 175 -10.66 3.19 3.00
N GLY A 176 -11.14 3.74 1.88
CA GLY A 176 -11.37 5.17 1.73
C GLY A 176 -12.36 5.71 2.78
N GLN A 177 -13.46 4.99 3.04
CA GLN A 177 -14.41 5.36 4.09
C GLN A 177 -13.80 5.32 5.50
N LEU A 178 -12.92 4.36 5.76
CA LEU A 178 -12.26 4.18 7.05
C LEU A 178 -11.21 5.25 7.36
N ALA A 179 -10.66 5.91 6.35
CA ALA A 179 -9.56 6.85 6.51
C ALA A 179 -9.96 8.21 7.10
N ASN A 180 -11.25 8.55 7.16
CA ASN A 180 -11.70 9.88 7.56
C ASN A 180 -11.37 10.23 9.02
N ASP A 181 -11.41 9.25 9.93
CA ASP A 181 -11.29 9.46 11.38
C ASP A 181 -10.12 8.70 12.03
N ARG A 182 -9.25 8.09 11.21
CA ARG A 182 -8.11 7.29 11.68
C ARG A 182 -6.89 7.43 10.78
N ILE A 183 -5.73 7.01 11.28
CA ILE A 183 -4.52 6.91 10.48
C ILE A 183 -4.57 5.56 9.78
N VAL A 184 -4.56 5.55 8.45
CA VAL A 184 -4.45 4.33 7.64
C VAL A 184 -3.13 4.35 6.90
N LEU A 185 -2.29 3.35 7.10
CA LEU A 185 -1.07 3.14 6.31
C LEU A 185 -1.21 1.84 5.52
N LEU A 186 -1.16 1.96 4.19
CA LEU A 186 -1.28 0.85 3.25
C LEU A 186 0.02 0.69 2.48
N SER A 187 0.63 -0.50 2.48
CA SER A 187 1.73 -0.82 1.57
C SER A 187 1.22 -1.40 0.28
N THR A 188 1.83 -1.02 -0.84
CA THR A 188 1.56 -1.64 -2.14
C THR A 188 2.72 -1.39 -3.11
N HIS A 189 2.78 -2.20 -4.17
CA HIS A 189 3.56 -1.93 -5.37
C HIS A 189 2.64 -1.65 -6.57
N ILE A 190 1.32 -1.57 -6.36
CA ILE A 190 0.30 -1.36 -7.39
C ILE A 190 -0.24 0.06 -7.26
N VAL A 191 0.14 0.92 -8.20
CA VAL A 191 -0.20 2.34 -8.20
C VAL A 191 -1.70 2.58 -8.23
N SER A 192 -2.44 1.84 -9.07
CA SER A 192 -3.89 2.00 -9.24
C SER A 192 -4.71 1.73 -7.98
N ASP A 193 -4.14 1.07 -6.97
CA ASP A 193 -4.84 0.80 -5.71
C ASP A 193 -4.95 2.02 -4.80
N ILE A 194 -4.06 3.00 -5.00
CA ILE A 194 -3.91 4.17 -4.11
C ILE A 194 -4.23 5.50 -4.78
N GLU A 195 -4.15 5.57 -6.11
CA GLU A 195 -4.22 6.81 -6.88
C GLU A 195 -5.47 7.67 -6.61
N THR A 196 -6.59 7.03 -6.22
CA THR A 196 -7.85 7.74 -5.96
C THR A 196 -8.18 7.94 -4.48
N ILE A 197 -7.43 7.29 -3.56
CA ILE A 197 -7.79 7.27 -2.14
C ILE A 197 -6.68 7.77 -1.21
N ALA A 198 -5.42 7.81 -1.68
CA ALA A 198 -4.31 8.24 -0.84
C ALA A 198 -4.30 9.76 -0.66
N LYS A 199 -4.20 10.20 0.59
CA LYS A 199 -3.94 11.59 0.97
C LYS A 199 -2.50 11.98 0.66
N GLU A 200 -1.58 11.08 0.94
CA GLU A 200 -0.15 11.26 0.74
C GLU A 200 0.50 9.92 0.42
N VAL A 201 1.50 9.93 -0.46
CA VAL A 201 2.24 8.74 -0.87
C VAL A 201 3.70 8.88 -0.43
N PHE A 202 4.23 7.85 0.22
CA PHE A 202 5.63 7.71 0.57
C PHE A 202 6.27 6.73 -0.41
N ILE A 203 7.21 7.16 -1.25
CA ILE A 203 7.94 6.28 -2.16
C ILE A 203 9.17 5.75 -1.43
N MET A 204 9.20 4.43 -1.20
CA MET A 204 10.25 3.74 -0.46
C MET A 204 11.14 2.90 -1.38
N LYS A 205 12.44 3.15 -1.38
CA LYS A 205 13.46 2.39 -2.13
C LYS A 205 14.65 2.10 -1.22
N SER A 206 15.13 0.84 -1.22
CA SER A 206 16.34 0.42 -0.47
C SER A 206 16.35 0.90 1.01
N GLY A 207 15.21 0.77 1.68
CA GLY A 207 15.08 1.11 3.10
C GLY A 207 14.86 2.60 3.41
N LYS A 208 14.83 3.49 2.41
CA LYS A 208 14.66 4.94 2.58
C LYS A 208 13.39 5.45 1.93
N ILE A 209 12.79 6.50 2.49
CA ILE A 209 11.80 7.29 1.76
C ILE A 209 12.55 8.26 0.86
N ILE A 210 12.45 8.05 -0.46
CA ILE A 210 13.14 8.86 -1.47
C ILE A 210 12.37 10.11 -1.85
N THR A 211 11.04 10.08 -1.74
CA THR A 211 10.14 11.22 -1.91
C THR A 211 8.81 10.95 -1.23
N LYS A 212 8.09 12.01 -0.88
CA LYS A 212 6.75 11.95 -0.30
C LYS A 212 5.95 13.20 -0.65
N GLY A 213 4.65 13.08 -0.70
CA GLY A 213 3.73 14.18 -0.97
C GLY A 213 2.37 13.71 -1.43
N SER A 214 1.49 14.65 -1.75
CA SER A 214 0.26 14.33 -2.47
C SER A 214 0.59 13.80 -3.87
N ILE A 215 -0.38 13.16 -4.51
CA ILE A 215 -0.18 12.64 -5.87
C ILE A 215 0.18 13.76 -6.85
N ASP A 216 -0.47 14.93 -6.74
CA ASP A 216 -0.16 16.08 -7.58
C ASP A 216 1.25 16.62 -7.30
N ASP A 217 1.69 16.70 -6.02
CA ASP A 217 3.05 17.11 -5.67
C ASP A 217 4.09 16.17 -6.28
N LEU A 218 3.86 14.87 -6.18
CA LEU A 218 4.76 13.86 -6.74
C LEU A 218 4.82 13.94 -8.27
N CYS A 219 3.68 14.07 -8.95
CA CYS A 219 3.62 14.24 -10.40
C CYS A 219 4.36 15.51 -10.86
N ASN A 220 4.26 16.60 -10.08
CA ASN A 220 4.94 17.87 -10.39
C ASN A 220 6.44 17.86 -10.01
N SER A 221 6.89 16.91 -9.19
CA SER A 221 8.29 16.84 -8.72
C SER A 221 9.26 16.24 -9.73
N ILE A 222 8.74 15.53 -10.75
CA ILE A 222 9.60 14.90 -11.76
C ILE A 222 10.11 15.97 -12.75
N PRO A 223 11.43 16.00 -13.01
CA PRO A 223 12.03 17.02 -13.89
C PRO A 223 11.83 16.76 -15.38
N CYS A 224 11.19 15.66 -15.76
CA CYS A 224 10.95 15.27 -17.16
C CYS A 224 9.46 15.37 -17.53
N LYS A 225 9.19 15.35 -18.84
CA LYS A 225 7.86 15.34 -19.42
C LYS A 225 7.46 13.93 -19.84
N VAL A 226 6.16 13.69 -19.95
CA VAL A 226 5.60 12.48 -20.52
C VAL A 226 5.12 12.78 -21.92
N TRP A 227 5.66 12.04 -22.88
CA TRP A 227 5.31 12.17 -24.28
C TRP A 227 4.59 10.92 -24.77
N LYS A 228 3.59 11.12 -25.62
CA LYS A 228 2.82 10.08 -26.27
C LYS A 228 2.87 10.28 -27.79
N TYR A 229 3.21 9.22 -28.54
CA TYR A 229 3.28 9.23 -29.99
C TYR A 229 3.04 7.85 -30.57
N ASN A 230 2.74 7.80 -31.87
CA ASN A 230 2.47 6.56 -32.59
C ASN A 230 3.62 6.22 -33.55
N ILE A 231 3.98 4.95 -33.63
CA ILE A 231 4.93 4.41 -34.58
C ILE A 231 4.21 3.37 -35.45
N LYS A 232 4.52 3.32 -36.75
CA LYS A 232 3.97 2.28 -37.61
C LYS A 232 4.61 0.92 -37.30
N SER A 233 3.80 -0.12 -37.15
CA SER A 233 4.27 -1.47 -36.80
C SER A 233 5.13 -2.14 -37.89
N ASN A 234 5.13 -1.60 -39.13
CA ASN A 234 5.92 -2.12 -40.28
C ASN A 234 7.33 -1.57 -40.35
N GLU A 235 7.76 -0.70 -39.48
CA GLU A 235 9.16 -0.28 -39.40
C GLU A 235 9.96 -1.39 -38.73
N SER A 236 10.58 -2.23 -39.59
CA SER A 236 11.36 -3.42 -39.22
C SER A 236 12.63 -3.16 -38.39
N ASP A 237 12.90 -1.91 -38.05
CA ASP A 237 14.02 -1.45 -37.23
C ASP A 237 13.64 -1.02 -35.81
N LEU A 238 12.43 -1.39 -35.36
CA LEU A 238 12.07 -1.23 -33.94
C LEU A 238 12.88 -2.22 -33.08
N ASN A 239 14.17 -1.92 -32.93
CA ASN A 239 14.92 -2.48 -31.81
C ASN A 239 14.27 -1.98 -30.52
N ILE A 240 13.46 -2.83 -29.91
CA ILE A 240 12.88 -2.58 -28.57
C ILE A 240 13.98 -2.15 -27.59
N SER A 241 15.23 -2.59 -27.82
CA SER A 241 16.43 -2.16 -27.09
C SER A 241 16.73 -0.65 -27.17
N ASP A 242 16.31 0.04 -28.22
CA ASP A 242 16.54 1.49 -28.36
C ASP A 242 15.53 2.31 -27.54
N PHE A 243 14.40 1.68 -27.18
CA PHE A 243 13.36 2.26 -26.33
C PHE A 243 13.51 1.91 -24.84
N ASP A 244 14.48 1.08 -24.48
CA ASP A 244 14.60 0.29 -23.24
C ASP A 244 14.67 1.10 -21.94
N LYS A 245 14.79 2.41 -21.98
CA LYS A 245 15.14 3.12 -20.73
C LYS A 245 14.10 4.09 -20.19
N ASN A 246 13.09 4.46 -20.99
CA ASN A 246 12.12 5.49 -20.60
C ASN A 246 10.69 5.20 -21.03
N VAL A 247 10.42 4.05 -21.63
CA VAL A 247 9.06 3.69 -22.09
C VAL A 247 8.22 3.29 -20.91
N THR A 248 7.10 3.98 -20.70
CA THR A 248 6.16 3.71 -19.61
C THR A 248 4.96 2.88 -20.07
N LEU A 249 4.64 2.94 -21.36
CA LEU A 249 3.56 2.16 -21.96
C LEU A 249 3.86 1.91 -23.43
N MET A 250 3.53 0.71 -23.89
CA MET A 250 3.54 0.34 -25.30
C MET A 250 2.23 -0.37 -25.60
N TYR A 251 1.42 0.20 -26.50
CA TYR A 251 0.10 -0.34 -26.85
C TYR A 251 0.00 -0.54 -28.36
N ASN A 252 -0.26 -1.78 -28.78
CA ASN A 252 -0.45 -2.10 -30.19
C ASN A 252 -1.90 -1.80 -30.58
N ASN A 253 -2.11 -0.90 -31.54
CA ASN A 253 -3.40 -0.50 -32.06
C ASN A 253 -3.49 -0.85 -33.57
N GLY A 254 -3.36 -2.10 -33.91
CA GLY A 254 -3.36 -2.61 -35.28
C GLY A 254 -2.06 -2.27 -36.01
N ASP A 255 -2.14 -1.36 -37.01
CA ASP A 255 -0.99 -0.95 -37.81
C ASP A 255 -0.04 0.05 -37.11
N ASN A 256 -0.41 0.52 -35.92
CA ASN A 256 0.35 1.49 -35.14
C ASN A 256 0.63 0.98 -33.71
N ILE A 257 1.81 1.34 -33.22
CA ILE A 257 2.20 1.14 -31.81
C ILE A 257 2.18 2.51 -31.13
N GLU A 258 1.32 2.68 -30.14
CA GLU A 258 1.31 3.86 -29.28
C GLU A 258 2.39 3.69 -28.20
N ILE A 259 3.27 4.66 -28.10
CA ILE A 259 4.34 4.68 -27.10
C ILE A 259 4.15 5.86 -26.16
N LYS A 260 4.32 5.60 -24.87
CA LYS A 260 4.40 6.61 -23.82
C LYS A 260 5.80 6.58 -23.23
N ILE A 261 6.48 7.73 -23.17
CA ILE A 261 7.88 7.82 -22.77
C ILE A 261 8.12 9.01 -21.82
N LEU A 262 9.00 8.81 -20.85
CA LEU A 262 9.55 9.88 -20.01
C LEU A 262 10.80 10.47 -20.68
N SER A 263 10.74 11.75 -21.09
CA SER A 263 11.88 12.43 -21.72
C SER A 263 11.84 13.94 -21.47
N ASN A 264 13.02 14.56 -21.36
CA ASN A 264 13.14 16.01 -21.36
C ASN A 264 12.91 16.59 -22.74
N ASP A 265 13.38 15.89 -23.76
CA ASP A 265 13.28 16.29 -25.15
C ASP A 265 12.04 15.66 -25.80
N ARG A 266 11.49 16.35 -26.79
CA ARG A 266 10.38 15.86 -27.61
C ARG A 266 10.89 14.72 -28.52
N PRO A 267 10.40 13.49 -28.37
CA PRO A 267 10.99 12.31 -29.05
C PRO A 267 10.65 12.24 -30.56
N SER A 268 9.58 12.90 -31.01
CA SER A 268 9.10 12.96 -32.39
C SER A 268 8.29 14.23 -32.62
N GLU A 269 8.21 14.70 -33.90
CA GLU A 269 7.38 15.85 -34.28
C GLU A 269 5.88 15.62 -33.95
N ASP A 270 5.43 14.37 -34.04
CA ASP A 270 4.05 13.97 -33.72
C ASP A 270 3.80 13.72 -32.24
N ALA A 271 4.84 13.80 -31.39
CA ALA A 271 4.72 13.52 -29.98
C ALA A 271 3.90 14.61 -29.27
N ILE A 272 2.93 14.17 -28.46
CA ILE A 272 2.04 15.01 -27.67
C ILE A 272 2.44 14.92 -26.20
N CYS A 273 2.67 16.07 -25.56
CA CYS A 273 2.92 16.11 -24.11
C CYS A 273 1.63 15.78 -23.36
N THR A 274 1.71 14.84 -22.43
CA THR A 274 0.56 14.40 -21.61
C THR A 274 0.80 14.66 -20.13
N LYS A 275 -0.27 14.65 -19.31
CA LYS A 275 -0.16 14.78 -17.86
C LYS A 275 0.60 13.58 -17.30
N ILE A 276 1.51 13.85 -16.37
CA ILE A 276 2.24 12.83 -15.61
C ILE A 276 1.27 12.14 -14.65
N SER A 277 1.29 10.83 -14.61
CA SER A 277 0.54 9.99 -13.66
C SER A 277 1.45 9.49 -12.53
N LEU A 278 0.86 9.01 -11.44
CA LEU A 278 1.62 8.39 -10.35
C LEU A 278 2.37 7.12 -10.82
N GLU A 279 1.86 6.43 -11.86
CA GLU A 279 2.57 5.31 -12.48
C GLU A 279 3.86 5.76 -13.19
N ASP A 280 3.84 6.91 -13.87
CA ASP A 280 5.04 7.51 -14.48
C ASP A 280 6.05 7.90 -13.40
N VAL A 281 5.58 8.44 -12.24
CA VAL A 281 6.44 8.71 -11.07
C VAL A 281 7.09 7.44 -10.57
N PHE A 282 6.32 6.36 -10.42
CA PHE A 282 6.84 5.08 -9.97
C PHE A 282 7.91 4.55 -10.93
N LEU A 283 7.65 4.56 -12.23
CA LEU A 283 8.60 4.13 -13.25
C LEU A 283 9.85 5.01 -13.30
N TYR A 284 9.72 6.32 -13.07
CA TYR A 284 10.88 7.22 -12.96
C TYR A 284 11.85 6.80 -11.86
N TYR A 285 11.33 6.36 -10.68
CA TYR A 285 12.17 5.96 -9.56
C TYR A 285 12.61 4.49 -9.59
N PHE A 286 11.87 3.60 -10.24
CA PHE A 286 12.08 2.15 -10.22
C PHE A 286 12.43 1.52 -11.56
N GLY A 287 12.28 2.26 -12.68
CA GLY A 287 12.73 1.80 -14.01
C GLY A 287 14.26 1.65 -14.06
N ASP A 288 14.76 0.93 -15.07
CA ASP A 288 16.17 0.49 -15.18
C ASP A 288 17.24 1.60 -15.12
N LYS A 289 16.85 2.88 -15.34
CA LYS A 289 17.78 4.03 -15.15
C LYS A 289 18.06 4.38 -13.70
N ALA A 290 17.21 3.95 -12.76
CA ALA A 290 17.39 4.28 -11.34
C ALA A 290 18.57 3.53 -10.71
N SER A 291 18.99 2.41 -11.29
CA SER A 291 20.12 1.61 -10.81
C SER A 291 21.51 2.24 -11.08
N ASN A 292 21.61 3.23 -11.97
CA ASN A 292 22.90 3.86 -12.35
C ASN A 292 23.18 5.21 -11.68
N LYS A 293 22.29 5.72 -10.80
CA LYS A 293 22.54 6.98 -10.06
C LYS A 293 23.05 6.77 -8.63
N ASP A 294 23.10 5.53 -8.15
CA ASP A 294 23.56 5.18 -6.79
C ASP A 294 24.91 4.42 -6.79
N ALA A 295 25.72 4.54 -7.85
CA ALA A 295 27.09 4.01 -7.93
C ALA A 295 28.13 5.12 -7.71
#